data_3be55e4d0280ab605a1cc86941bb0242
#
_entry.id   3be55e4d0280ab605a1cc86941bb0242
#
_cell.length_a   1.000
_cell.length_b   1.000
_cell.length_c   1.000
_cell.angle_alpha   90.00
_cell.angle_beta   90.00
_cell.angle_gamma   90.00
#
_symmetry.space_group_name_H-M   'P 1'
#
loop_
_entity.id
_entity.type
_entity.pdbx_description
1 polymer ?
#
loop_
_entity_poly.entity_id
_entity_poly.type
_entity_poly.pdbx_seq_one_letter_code
_entity_poly.pdbx_strand_id
1 'polypeptide(L)'
;MKRILVIFSHPALQSSRANKQLLHAIEGLEGITLHDLCQRYPDMFINVKREQALLSEHDIIVFQHPFYWYSCPAIMKEWMDLVLEYGYAYGPEAHALNGKQWLSAITTGGGPESYCRAGYNQRPLLDFLLPFQQTAQLCGMRWLPPFVLHSFHKIEDPEALRRCGQDYRQLLCALRDEQLTPAQLAESPYLRDLLGVLP
;
A
#
# COMPACT_ATOMS: atom_id res chain seq x y z
N MET A 1 14.64 -13.66 -2.03
CA MET A 1 13.51 -12.97 -2.69
C MET A 1 12.33 -13.01 -1.74
N LYS A 2 11.81 -11.84 -1.36
CA LYS A 2 10.65 -11.70 -0.48
C LYS A 2 9.35 -11.96 -1.22
N ARG A 3 8.30 -12.40 -0.49
CA ARG A 3 6.95 -12.55 -1.04
C ARG A 3 6.13 -11.31 -0.69
N ILE A 4 5.47 -10.71 -1.67
CA ILE A 4 4.66 -9.50 -1.53
C ILE A 4 3.18 -9.86 -1.67
N LEU A 5 2.37 -9.47 -0.69
CA LEU A 5 0.92 -9.49 -0.77
C LEU A 5 0.41 -8.07 -1.03
N VAL A 6 -0.27 -7.85 -2.15
CA VAL A 6 -0.95 -6.60 -2.45
C VAL A 6 -2.42 -6.75 -2.07
N ILE A 7 -2.80 -6.22 -0.91
CA ILE A 7 -4.19 -6.12 -0.46
C ILE A 7 -4.76 -4.87 -1.12
N PHE A 8 -5.62 -5.10 -2.11
CA PHE A 8 -6.19 -4.04 -2.92
C PHE A 8 -7.66 -3.81 -2.57
N SER A 9 -8.09 -2.54 -2.56
CA SER A 9 -9.51 -2.21 -2.49
C SER A 9 -9.83 -0.94 -3.27
N HIS A 10 -10.84 -1.00 -4.13
CA HIS A 10 -11.38 0.16 -4.84
C HIS A 10 -12.86 -0.04 -5.13
N PRO A 11 -13.78 0.73 -4.51
CA PRO A 11 -15.23 0.52 -4.65
C PRO A 11 -15.74 0.67 -6.08
N ALA A 12 -15.03 1.45 -6.91
CA ALA A 12 -15.39 1.72 -8.30
C ALA A 12 -14.16 1.56 -9.23
N LEU A 13 -13.48 0.40 -9.18
CA LEU A 13 -12.28 0.13 -9.98
C LEU A 13 -12.50 0.38 -11.46
N GLN A 14 -13.70 0.11 -11.98
CA GLN A 14 -14.00 0.27 -13.40
C GLN A 14 -13.80 1.72 -13.90
N SER A 15 -13.97 2.72 -13.03
CA SER A 15 -13.71 4.13 -13.35
C SER A 15 -12.30 4.61 -12.99
N SER A 16 -11.48 3.78 -12.32
CA SER A 16 -10.13 4.17 -11.87
C SER A 16 -9.06 3.80 -12.89
N ARG A 17 -8.66 4.75 -13.73
CA ARG A 17 -7.56 4.57 -14.70
C ARG A 17 -6.23 4.27 -13.99
N ALA A 18 -5.93 5.01 -12.92
CA ALA A 18 -4.68 4.88 -12.18
C ALA A 18 -4.54 3.49 -11.53
N ASN A 19 -5.52 3.08 -10.71
CA ASN A 19 -5.41 1.79 -10.03
C ASN A 19 -5.42 0.62 -11.01
N LYS A 20 -6.19 0.67 -12.10
CA LYS A 20 -6.09 -0.33 -13.19
C LYS A 20 -4.68 -0.42 -13.74
N GLN A 21 -4.03 0.72 -14.00
CA GLN A 21 -2.68 0.74 -14.55
C GLN A 21 -1.65 0.19 -13.56
N LEU A 22 -1.76 0.55 -12.26
CA LEU A 22 -0.87 0.01 -11.24
C LEU A 22 -1.03 -1.50 -11.09
N LEU A 23 -2.27 -2.01 -11.06
CA LEU A 23 -2.55 -3.44 -10.99
C LEU A 23 -2.02 -4.19 -12.22
N HIS A 24 -2.31 -3.68 -13.42
CA HIS A 24 -1.84 -4.28 -14.68
C HIS A 24 -0.30 -4.38 -14.74
N ALA A 25 0.40 -3.37 -14.19
CA ALA A 25 1.86 -3.35 -14.19
C ALA A 25 2.51 -4.45 -13.34
N ILE A 26 1.78 -4.99 -12.36
CA ILE A 26 2.27 -6.03 -11.42
C ILE A 26 1.60 -7.39 -11.63
N GLU A 27 0.65 -7.48 -12.54
CA GLU A 27 -0.06 -8.73 -12.84
C GLU A 27 0.90 -9.81 -13.34
N GLY A 28 0.77 -11.01 -12.77
CA GLY A 28 1.58 -12.16 -13.16
C GLY A 28 3.05 -12.10 -12.75
N LEU A 29 3.47 -11.13 -11.95
CA LEU A 29 4.84 -11.09 -11.44
C LEU A 29 5.08 -12.16 -10.39
N GLU A 30 6.15 -12.93 -10.58
CA GLU A 30 6.60 -13.92 -9.61
C GLU A 30 6.88 -13.26 -8.24
N GLY A 31 6.44 -13.90 -7.16
CA GLY A 31 6.60 -13.42 -5.79
C GLY A 31 5.66 -12.29 -5.38
N ILE A 32 4.72 -11.88 -6.26
CA ILE A 32 3.69 -10.87 -5.95
C ILE A 32 2.30 -11.51 -6.06
N THR A 33 1.56 -11.49 -4.96
CA THR A 33 0.18 -11.97 -4.87
C THR A 33 -0.76 -10.78 -4.84
N LEU A 34 -1.66 -10.67 -5.82
CA LEU A 34 -2.72 -9.66 -5.83
C LEU A 34 -3.98 -10.22 -5.15
N HIS A 35 -4.50 -9.49 -4.17
CA HIS A 35 -5.68 -9.84 -3.41
C HIS A 35 -6.69 -8.68 -3.38
N ASP A 36 -7.69 -8.73 -4.25
CA ASP A 36 -8.73 -7.70 -4.35
C ASP A 36 -9.86 -7.99 -3.34
N LEU A 37 -9.94 -7.16 -2.30
CA LEU A 37 -10.93 -7.31 -1.24
C LEU A 37 -12.37 -7.12 -1.76
N CYS A 38 -12.59 -6.18 -2.69
CA CYS A 38 -13.93 -5.92 -3.24
C CYS A 38 -14.44 -7.09 -4.07
N GLN A 39 -13.56 -7.77 -4.80
CA GLN A 39 -13.91 -8.99 -5.55
C GLN A 39 -14.09 -10.19 -4.63
N ARG A 40 -13.25 -10.28 -3.60
CA ARG A 40 -13.24 -11.43 -2.71
C ARG A 40 -14.39 -11.42 -1.71
N TYR A 41 -14.75 -10.25 -1.23
CA TYR A 41 -15.74 -10.03 -0.19
C TYR A 41 -16.78 -8.98 -0.61
N PRO A 42 -17.60 -9.27 -1.64
CA PRO A 42 -18.59 -8.31 -2.15
C PRO A 42 -19.68 -7.99 -1.12
N ASP A 43 -19.89 -8.88 -0.16
CA ASP A 43 -20.82 -8.76 0.96
C ASP A 43 -20.14 -8.26 2.25
N MET A 44 -18.86 -7.93 2.20
CA MET A 44 -18.01 -7.54 3.34
C MET A 44 -17.83 -8.64 4.42
N PHE A 45 -18.24 -9.88 4.16
CA PHE A 45 -18.05 -11.02 5.07
C PHE A 45 -16.62 -11.56 4.97
N ILE A 46 -15.68 -10.95 5.68
CA ILE A 46 -14.24 -11.25 5.62
C ILE A 46 -13.93 -12.56 6.37
N ASN A 47 -13.30 -13.49 5.68
CA ASN A 47 -12.83 -14.74 6.29
C ASN A 47 -11.47 -14.52 6.97
N VAL A 48 -11.52 -14.17 8.24
CA VAL A 48 -10.34 -13.82 9.06
C VAL A 48 -9.21 -14.85 8.98
N LYS A 49 -9.51 -16.14 9.15
CA LYS A 49 -8.50 -17.20 9.14
C LYS A 49 -7.79 -17.32 7.79
N ARG A 50 -8.52 -17.15 6.71
CA ARG A 50 -7.95 -17.13 5.36
C ARG A 50 -7.01 -15.93 5.17
N GLU A 51 -7.44 -14.75 5.60
CA GLU A 51 -6.64 -13.53 5.49
C GLU A 51 -5.37 -13.63 6.36
N GLN A 52 -5.48 -14.16 7.56
CA GLN A 52 -4.32 -14.42 8.43
C GLN A 52 -3.36 -15.45 7.84
N ALA A 53 -3.86 -16.48 7.16
CA ALA A 53 -3.01 -17.43 6.43
C ALA A 53 -2.25 -16.73 5.28
N LEU A 54 -2.92 -15.88 4.50
CA LEU A 54 -2.27 -15.08 3.45
C LEU A 54 -1.19 -14.17 4.03
N LEU A 55 -1.46 -13.48 5.14
CA LEU A 55 -0.46 -12.65 5.82
C LEU A 55 0.76 -13.47 6.25
N SER A 56 0.53 -14.68 6.77
CA SER A 56 1.61 -15.54 7.25
C SER A 56 2.57 -15.97 6.14
N GLU A 57 2.06 -16.12 4.92
CA GLU A 57 2.82 -16.54 3.75
C GLU A 57 3.66 -15.46 3.09
N HIS A 58 3.52 -14.18 3.48
CA HIS A 58 4.15 -13.03 2.80
C HIS A 58 5.00 -12.22 3.76
N ASP A 59 6.03 -11.58 3.23
CA ASP A 59 7.00 -10.78 3.98
C ASP A 59 6.68 -9.28 3.95
N ILE A 60 6.12 -8.82 2.83
CA ILE A 60 5.75 -7.43 2.59
C ILE A 60 4.26 -7.37 2.30
N ILE A 61 3.55 -6.56 3.07
CA ILE A 61 2.11 -6.35 2.91
C ILE A 61 1.90 -4.95 2.36
N VAL A 62 1.36 -4.88 1.16
CA VAL A 62 1.05 -3.62 0.46
C VAL A 62 -0.43 -3.35 0.57
N PHE A 63 -0.81 -2.24 1.18
CA PHE A 63 -2.19 -1.76 1.20
C PHE A 63 -2.37 -0.77 0.06
N GLN A 64 -2.96 -1.23 -1.05
CA GLN A 64 -3.18 -0.43 -2.25
C GLN A 64 -4.63 0.03 -2.35
N HIS A 65 -4.85 1.36 -2.31
CA HIS A 65 -6.20 1.92 -2.33
C HIS A 65 -6.24 3.40 -2.76
N PRO A 66 -7.41 3.93 -3.18
CA PRO A 66 -7.60 5.36 -3.30
C PRO A 66 -7.63 6.01 -1.91
N PHE A 67 -7.10 7.23 -1.81
CA PHE A 67 -7.08 8.00 -0.57
C PHE A 67 -8.43 8.68 -0.36
N TYR A 68 -9.42 7.91 0.09
CA TYR A 68 -10.77 8.38 0.32
C TYR A 68 -10.95 8.93 1.74
N TRP A 69 -11.43 10.16 1.80
CA TRP A 69 -11.73 10.83 3.09
C TRP A 69 -10.54 10.79 4.05
N TYR A 70 -9.34 11.05 3.51
CA TYR A 70 -8.07 11.07 4.26
C TYR A 70 -7.73 9.72 4.90
N SER A 71 -8.28 8.64 4.38
CA SER A 71 -8.13 7.26 4.88
C SER A 71 -8.20 6.26 3.71
N CYS A 72 -8.81 5.12 3.93
CA CYS A 72 -8.99 4.04 2.97
C CYS A 72 -10.47 3.72 2.72
N PRO A 73 -10.82 2.94 1.69
CA PRO A 73 -12.17 2.40 1.49
C PRO A 73 -12.65 1.57 2.68
N ALA A 74 -13.97 1.58 2.93
CA ALA A 74 -14.59 0.95 4.09
C ALA A 74 -14.20 -0.53 4.27
N ILE A 75 -14.20 -1.31 3.19
CA ILE A 75 -13.83 -2.73 3.24
C ILE A 75 -12.38 -2.96 3.72
N MET A 76 -11.45 -2.07 3.42
CA MET A 76 -10.08 -2.18 3.89
C MET A 76 -9.99 -1.87 5.39
N LYS A 77 -10.78 -0.90 5.87
CA LYS A 77 -10.85 -0.63 7.31
C LYS A 77 -11.49 -1.80 8.06
N GLU A 78 -12.59 -2.34 7.53
CA GLU A 78 -13.25 -3.55 8.07
C GLU A 78 -12.28 -4.73 8.11
N TRP A 79 -11.49 -4.91 7.03
CA TRP A 79 -10.45 -5.93 6.98
C TRP A 79 -9.43 -5.74 8.11
N MET A 80 -8.95 -4.52 8.35
CA MET A 80 -7.99 -4.23 9.44
C MET A 80 -8.61 -4.53 10.80
N ASP A 81 -9.87 -4.13 11.02
CA ASP A 81 -10.55 -4.31 12.31
C ASP A 81 -10.79 -5.78 12.65
N LEU A 82 -11.06 -6.61 11.64
CA LEU A 82 -11.34 -8.03 11.84
C LEU A 82 -10.09 -8.91 11.81
N VAL A 83 -9.15 -8.66 10.92
CA VAL A 83 -8.01 -9.55 10.67
C VAL A 83 -6.86 -9.30 11.63
N LEU A 84 -6.66 -8.03 12.04
CA LEU A 84 -5.59 -7.66 12.98
C LEU A 84 -6.05 -7.86 14.43
N GLU A 85 -6.39 -9.10 14.79
CA GLU A 85 -6.93 -9.47 16.10
C GLU A 85 -5.87 -9.43 17.21
N TYR A 86 -6.34 -9.22 18.44
CA TYR A 86 -5.56 -9.44 19.63
C TYR A 86 -5.12 -10.92 19.74
N GLY A 87 -3.87 -11.15 20.09
CA GLY A 87 -3.29 -12.50 20.16
C GLY A 87 -2.75 -13.02 18.82
N TYR A 88 -3.14 -12.39 17.70
CA TYR A 88 -2.56 -12.67 16.37
C TYR A 88 -1.64 -11.55 15.92
N ALA A 89 -2.17 -10.35 15.75
CA ALA A 89 -1.46 -9.19 15.20
C ALA A 89 -0.78 -8.34 16.28
N TYR A 90 -1.36 -8.26 17.46
CA TYR A 90 -0.83 -7.49 18.58
C TYR A 90 -1.16 -8.14 19.93
N GLY A 91 -0.47 -7.69 20.98
CA GLY A 91 -0.57 -8.25 22.34
C GLY A 91 0.68 -9.00 22.75
N PRO A 92 0.78 -9.43 24.02
CA PRO A 92 2.03 -9.96 24.59
C PRO A 92 2.58 -11.20 23.89
N GLU A 93 1.71 -12.04 23.34
CA GLU A 93 2.09 -13.30 22.68
C GLU A 93 1.89 -13.25 21.15
N ALA A 94 1.50 -12.11 20.60
CA ALA A 94 1.26 -11.95 19.17
C ALA A 94 2.58 -11.70 18.43
N HIS A 95 2.99 -12.64 17.58
CA HIS A 95 4.25 -12.56 16.82
C HIS A 95 4.06 -12.79 15.32
N ALA A 96 2.82 -13.03 14.87
CA ALA A 96 2.55 -13.44 13.49
C ALA A 96 3.00 -12.42 12.44
N LEU A 97 2.99 -11.13 12.77
CA LEU A 97 3.36 -10.03 11.87
C LEU A 97 4.71 -9.42 12.18
N ASN A 98 5.40 -9.87 13.23
CA ASN A 98 6.69 -9.31 13.63
C ASN A 98 7.71 -9.37 12.49
N GLY A 99 8.34 -8.22 12.22
CA GLY A 99 9.39 -8.09 11.21
C GLY A 99 8.89 -8.02 9.77
N LYS A 100 7.61 -8.31 9.49
CA LYS A 100 7.03 -8.06 8.17
C LYS A 100 7.05 -6.56 7.85
N GLN A 101 6.92 -6.22 6.58
CA GLN A 101 6.97 -4.84 6.11
C GLN A 101 5.57 -4.37 5.69
N TRP A 102 5.21 -3.14 6.07
CA TRP A 102 3.98 -2.47 5.67
C TRP A 102 4.29 -1.40 4.63
N LEU A 103 3.67 -1.47 3.46
CA LEU A 103 3.72 -0.44 2.43
C LEU A 103 2.31 0.09 2.16
N SER A 104 2.10 1.40 2.30
CA SER A 104 0.89 2.06 1.79
C SER A 104 1.11 2.51 0.36
N ALA A 105 0.31 2.01 -0.58
CA ALA A 105 0.32 2.40 -1.99
C ALA A 105 -0.99 3.12 -2.31
N ILE A 106 -0.96 4.46 -2.39
CA ILE A 106 -2.19 5.26 -2.45
C ILE A 106 -2.25 6.13 -3.70
N THR A 107 -3.48 6.36 -4.16
CA THR A 107 -3.76 7.31 -5.24
C THR A 107 -4.59 8.48 -4.69
N THR A 108 -4.18 9.73 -4.95
CA THR A 108 -4.86 10.93 -4.43
C THR A 108 -5.47 11.75 -5.55
N GLY A 109 -6.63 12.37 -5.29
CA GLY A 109 -7.24 13.33 -6.19
C GLY A 109 -6.47 14.66 -6.24
N GLY A 110 -5.98 15.15 -5.10
CA GLY A 110 -5.15 16.36 -5.02
C GLY A 110 -3.71 16.12 -5.44
N GLY A 111 -3.06 17.17 -5.91
CA GLY A 111 -1.61 17.16 -6.18
C GLY A 111 -0.78 17.30 -4.90
N PRO A 112 0.56 17.13 -4.99
CA PRO A 112 1.44 17.27 -3.84
C PRO A 112 1.34 18.66 -3.20
N GLU A 113 1.07 19.70 -3.99
CA GLU A 113 0.85 21.06 -3.53
C GLU A 113 -0.36 21.21 -2.59
N SER A 114 -1.33 20.29 -2.67
CA SER A 114 -2.48 20.28 -1.78
C SER A 114 -2.15 19.72 -0.39
N TYR A 115 -1.08 18.91 -0.30
CA TYR A 115 -0.68 18.18 0.91
C TYR A 115 0.59 18.78 1.53
N CYS A 116 0.54 20.08 1.81
CA CYS A 116 1.56 20.80 2.55
C CYS A 116 0.90 21.81 3.50
N ARG A 117 1.69 22.41 4.39
CA ARG A 117 1.16 23.39 5.39
C ARG A 117 0.50 24.61 4.76
N ALA A 118 1.00 25.04 3.59
CA ALA A 118 0.44 26.17 2.83
C ALA A 118 -0.61 25.74 1.80
N GLY A 119 -0.83 24.44 1.61
CA GLY A 119 -1.77 23.90 0.63
C GLY A 119 -3.21 23.80 1.16
N TYR A 120 -4.10 23.33 0.28
CA TYR A 120 -5.53 23.21 0.59
C TYR A 120 -5.81 22.39 1.86
N ASN A 121 -5.10 21.28 2.06
CA ASN A 121 -5.29 20.41 3.22
C ASN A 121 -4.55 20.89 4.47
N GLN A 122 -3.70 21.92 4.38
CA GLN A 122 -2.92 22.50 5.49
C GLN A 122 -2.08 21.48 6.29
N ARG A 123 -1.85 20.30 5.73
CA ARG A 123 -1.12 19.18 6.33
C ARG A 123 -0.31 18.44 5.27
N PRO A 124 0.91 17.99 5.59
CA PRO A 124 1.61 17.01 4.76
C PRO A 124 0.81 15.71 4.64
N LEU A 125 0.95 15.02 3.50
CA LEU A 125 0.25 13.74 3.30
C LEU A 125 0.62 12.70 4.35
N LEU A 126 1.87 12.68 4.79
CA LEU A 126 2.35 11.74 5.79
C LEU A 126 1.63 11.89 7.14
N ASP A 127 1.18 13.08 7.51
CA ASP A 127 0.39 13.29 8.73
C ASP A 127 -0.93 12.50 8.71
N PHE A 128 -1.54 12.34 7.53
CA PHE A 128 -2.76 11.55 7.36
C PHE A 128 -2.50 10.05 7.38
N LEU A 129 -1.27 9.61 7.16
CA LEU A 129 -0.89 8.20 7.19
C LEU A 129 -0.44 7.72 8.58
N LEU A 130 -0.34 8.62 9.57
CA LEU A 130 0.03 8.28 10.94
C LEU A 130 -0.81 7.15 11.56
N PRO A 131 -2.14 7.05 11.37
CA PRO A 131 -2.91 5.92 11.90
C PRO A 131 -2.46 4.57 11.34
N PHE A 132 -2.12 4.48 10.04
CA PHE A 132 -1.60 3.26 9.43
C PHE A 132 -0.19 2.93 9.91
N GLN A 133 0.66 3.94 10.02
CA GLN A 133 2.01 3.78 10.58
C GLN A 133 1.96 3.27 12.03
N GLN A 134 1.07 3.85 12.85
CA GLN A 134 0.89 3.43 14.24
C GLN A 134 0.34 2.00 14.33
N THR A 135 -0.58 1.62 13.43
CA THR A 135 -1.09 0.24 13.32
C THR A 135 0.04 -0.74 12.97
N ALA A 136 0.85 -0.40 11.96
CA ALA A 136 2.01 -1.21 11.59
C ALA A 136 2.96 -1.41 12.78
N GLN A 137 3.27 -0.34 13.51
CA GLN A 137 4.13 -0.37 14.69
C GLN A 137 3.54 -1.24 15.82
N LEU A 138 2.25 -1.11 16.10
CA LEU A 138 1.55 -1.93 17.10
C LEU A 138 1.62 -3.42 16.76
N CYS A 139 1.54 -3.75 15.47
CA CYS A 139 1.64 -5.12 14.97
C CYS A 139 3.08 -5.63 14.81
N GLY A 140 4.10 -4.89 15.27
CA GLY A 140 5.51 -5.27 15.14
C GLY A 140 6.04 -5.25 13.71
N MET A 141 5.32 -4.59 12.78
CA MET A 141 5.72 -4.46 11.38
C MET A 141 6.62 -3.25 11.17
N ARG A 142 7.50 -3.35 10.18
CA ARG A 142 8.32 -2.22 9.73
C ARG A 142 7.54 -1.38 8.72
N TRP A 143 7.31 -0.12 9.04
CA TRP A 143 6.76 0.85 8.09
C TRP A 143 7.76 1.16 6.99
N LEU A 144 7.30 1.09 5.73
CA LEU A 144 8.04 1.53 4.55
C LEU A 144 7.56 2.92 4.10
N PRO A 145 8.43 3.72 3.44
CA PRO A 145 7.98 4.97 2.82
C PRO A 145 6.83 4.67 1.84
N PRO A 146 5.71 5.43 1.89
CA PRO A 146 4.56 5.14 1.07
C PRO A 146 4.84 5.39 -0.42
N PHE A 147 4.22 4.58 -1.29
CA PHE A 147 4.08 4.89 -2.71
C PHE A 147 2.85 5.76 -2.91
N VAL A 148 3.01 6.94 -3.53
CA VAL A 148 1.93 7.88 -3.74
C VAL A 148 1.85 8.30 -5.21
N LEU A 149 0.66 8.15 -5.81
CA LEU A 149 0.34 8.69 -7.12
C LEU A 149 -0.65 9.86 -6.97
N HIS A 150 -0.13 11.05 -7.02
CA HIS A 150 -0.90 12.29 -6.89
C HIS A 150 -1.65 12.66 -8.17
N SER A 151 -2.77 13.37 -8.03
CA SER A 151 -3.53 14.01 -9.14
C SER A 151 -3.81 13.03 -10.29
N PHE A 152 -4.06 11.78 -10.01
CA PHE A 152 -4.18 10.74 -11.03
C PHE A 152 -5.21 11.07 -12.11
N HIS A 153 -6.27 11.80 -11.79
CA HIS A 153 -7.31 12.21 -12.74
C HIS A 153 -6.85 13.28 -13.73
N LYS A 154 -5.77 14.00 -13.42
CA LYS A 154 -5.14 15.00 -14.30
C LYS A 154 -4.10 14.39 -15.24
N ILE A 155 -3.75 13.11 -15.08
CA ILE A 155 -2.84 12.41 -15.99
C ILE A 155 -3.65 11.99 -17.23
N GLU A 156 -3.69 12.88 -18.23
CA GLU A 156 -4.41 12.63 -19.49
C GLU A 156 -3.58 11.79 -20.45
N ASP A 157 -2.27 12.00 -20.48
CA ASP A 157 -1.33 11.25 -21.32
C ASP A 157 -1.25 9.77 -20.91
N PRO A 158 -1.66 8.83 -21.80
CA PRO A 158 -1.59 7.39 -21.53
C PRO A 158 -0.16 6.91 -21.25
N GLU A 159 0.85 7.56 -21.86
CA GLU A 159 2.25 7.19 -21.65
C GLU A 159 2.74 7.60 -20.26
N ALA A 160 2.35 8.78 -19.78
CA ALA A 160 2.64 9.21 -18.41
C ALA A 160 2.02 8.24 -17.39
N LEU A 161 0.80 7.77 -17.66
CA LEU A 161 0.13 6.79 -16.80
C LEU A 161 0.83 5.43 -16.82
N ARG A 162 1.30 4.98 -18.01
CA ARG A 162 2.11 3.75 -18.13
C ARG A 162 3.42 3.86 -17.35
N ARG A 163 4.11 5.00 -17.43
CA ARG A 163 5.34 5.25 -16.64
C ARG A 163 5.07 5.12 -15.14
N CYS A 164 3.95 5.65 -14.63
CA CYS A 164 3.57 5.46 -13.23
C CYS A 164 3.42 3.97 -12.85
N GLY A 165 2.85 3.16 -13.74
CA GLY A 165 2.77 1.70 -13.55
C GLY A 165 4.15 1.05 -13.55
N GLN A 166 5.03 1.45 -14.47
CA GLN A 166 6.41 0.95 -14.54
C GLN A 166 7.21 1.31 -13.28
N ASP A 167 7.09 2.54 -12.80
CA ASP A 167 7.70 2.99 -11.53
C ASP A 167 7.25 2.08 -10.36
N TYR A 168 5.95 1.84 -10.27
CA TYR A 168 5.38 0.98 -9.23
C TYR A 168 5.91 -0.44 -9.31
N ARG A 169 5.91 -1.03 -10.52
CA ARG A 169 6.48 -2.35 -10.78
C ARG A 169 7.95 -2.42 -10.38
N GLN A 170 8.77 -1.47 -10.83
CA GLN A 170 10.19 -1.43 -10.55
C GLN A 170 10.46 -1.37 -9.02
N LEU A 171 9.74 -0.52 -8.31
CA LEU A 171 9.86 -0.37 -6.86
C LEU A 171 9.44 -1.63 -6.10
N LEU A 172 8.33 -2.27 -6.49
CA LEU A 172 7.93 -3.54 -5.86
C LEU A 172 8.93 -4.67 -6.15
N CYS A 173 9.46 -4.77 -7.37
CA CYS A 173 10.52 -5.71 -7.68
C CYS A 173 11.79 -5.43 -6.86
N ALA A 174 12.19 -4.16 -6.71
CA ALA A 174 13.35 -3.78 -5.91
C ALA A 174 13.17 -4.15 -4.42
N LEU A 175 11.96 -3.96 -3.86
CA LEU A 175 11.65 -4.41 -2.49
C LEU A 175 11.66 -5.94 -2.37
N ARG A 176 11.06 -6.65 -3.35
CA ARG A 176 11.05 -8.11 -3.41
C ARG A 176 12.47 -8.69 -3.44
N ASP A 177 13.32 -8.10 -4.26
CA ASP A 177 14.68 -8.58 -4.54
C ASP A 177 15.71 -7.96 -3.58
N GLU A 178 15.26 -7.23 -2.56
CA GLU A 178 16.09 -6.62 -1.50
C GLU A 178 17.18 -5.68 -2.03
N GLN A 179 16.90 -4.98 -3.13
CA GLN A 179 17.82 -4.05 -3.77
C GLN A 179 17.91 -2.69 -3.05
N LEU A 180 16.98 -2.41 -2.14
CA LEU A 180 16.93 -1.20 -1.33
C LEU A 180 17.41 -1.49 0.09
N THR A 181 18.40 -0.73 0.55
CA THR A 181 18.94 -0.90 1.90
C THR A 181 17.98 -0.35 2.97
N PRO A 182 18.05 -0.86 4.21
CA PRO A 182 17.25 -0.29 5.32
C PRO A 182 17.48 1.21 5.54
N ALA A 183 18.69 1.72 5.30
CA ALA A 183 19.00 3.14 5.42
C ALA A 183 18.28 3.97 4.35
N GLN A 184 18.36 3.56 3.07
CA GLN A 184 17.63 4.23 1.98
C GLN A 184 16.12 4.30 2.26
N LEU A 185 15.54 3.19 2.73
CA LEU A 185 14.12 3.13 3.07
C LEU A 185 13.75 4.01 4.27
N ALA A 186 14.64 4.17 5.25
CA ALA A 186 14.37 4.99 6.43
C ALA A 186 14.53 6.50 6.17
N GLU A 187 15.41 6.90 5.25
CA GLU A 187 15.72 8.29 4.95
C GLU A 187 14.79 8.91 3.91
N SER A 188 14.11 8.10 3.10
CA SER A 188 13.23 8.59 2.03
C SER A 188 11.80 8.81 2.54
N PRO A 189 11.21 9.99 2.35
CA PRO A 189 9.83 10.25 2.73
C PRO A 189 8.82 9.49 1.88
N TYR A 190 9.14 9.24 0.60
CA TYR A 190 8.29 8.50 -0.32
C TYR A 190 9.09 7.44 -1.09
N LEU A 191 8.44 6.30 -1.36
CA LEU A 191 9.10 5.20 -2.07
C LEU A 191 9.55 5.60 -3.49
N ARG A 192 8.81 6.49 -4.16
CA ARG A 192 9.17 6.97 -5.50
C ARG A 192 10.47 7.77 -5.55
N ASP A 193 10.89 8.35 -4.44
CA ASP A 193 12.15 9.11 -4.36
C ASP A 193 13.37 8.19 -4.56
N LEU A 194 13.17 6.89 -4.37
CA LEU A 194 14.20 5.86 -4.54
C LEU A 194 14.38 5.35 -5.97
N LEU A 195 13.56 5.78 -6.93
CA LEU A 195 13.72 5.35 -8.34
C LEU A 195 15.10 5.70 -8.91
N GLY A 196 15.66 6.85 -8.54
CA GLY A 196 16.95 7.30 -9.03
C GLY A 196 18.17 6.58 -8.45
N VAL A 197 17.99 5.71 -7.45
CA VAL A 197 19.06 4.95 -6.79
C VAL A 197 18.96 3.44 -7.05
N LEU A 198 17.96 3.02 -7.82
CA LEU A 198 17.83 1.63 -8.27
C LEU A 198 18.88 1.30 -9.35
N PRO A 199 19.41 0.07 -9.35
CA PRO A 199 20.38 -0.39 -10.33
C PRO A 199 19.84 -0.42 -11.76
#